data_8bb2ff7689cc17e989fa4fcb6a326cf0
#
_entry.id   8bb2ff7689cc17e989fa4fcb6a326cf0
#
_cell.length_a   1.000
_cell.length_b   1.000
_cell.length_c   1.000
_cell.angle_alpha   90.00
_cell.angle_beta   90.00
_cell.angle_gamma   90.00
#
_symmetry.space_group_name_H-M   'P 1'
#
loop_
_entity.id
_entity.type
_entity.pdbx_description
1 polymer ?
#
loop_
_entity_poly.entity_id
_entity_poly.type
_entity_poly.pdbx_seq_one_letter_code
_entity_poly.pdbx_strand_id
1 'polypeptide(L)'
;MTKTRDEIEGERIRQLIADVEKAQNERSPEDFLRHFMPDAVWVTAFGRRLTGRDEISAFTRKVLTPALGNQYARYEAEHITFLRPDVAAVNVRQRPVFDDGSPIPGEAEGSPLYVLVKEGERWMIAIGQNTKVQTEAIVAQQNQITSGDEK
;
A
#
# COMPACT_ATOMS: atom_id res chain seq x y z
N MET A 1 17.65 26.41 -5.24
CA MET A 1 16.24 26.37 -5.64
C MET A 1 15.35 25.93 -4.47
N THR A 2 14.26 26.61 -4.25
CA THR A 2 13.32 26.29 -3.18
C THR A 2 12.32 25.26 -3.68
N LYS A 3 12.15 24.18 -2.93
CA LYS A 3 11.14 23.17 -3.24
C LYS A 3 9.73 23.71 -2.96
N THR A 4 8.77 23.29 -3.78
CA THR A 4 7.36 23.60 -3.55
C THR A 4 6.85 22.81 -2.35
N ARG A 5 5.70 23.24 -1.81
CA ARG A 5 5.03 22.52 -0.75
C ARG A 5 4.72 21.08 -1.16
N ASP A 6 4.18 20.87 -2.35
CA ASP A 6 3.82 19.53 -2.85
C ASP A 6 5.06 18.64 -3.03
N GLU A 7 6.18 19.21 -3.46
CA GLU A 7 7.44 18.47 -3.54
C GLU A 7 7.92 18.02 -2.15
N ILE A 8 7.87 18.90 -1.16
CA ILE A 8 8.27 18.57 0.23
C ILE A 8 7.34 17.51 0.81
N GLU A 9 6.04 17.70 0.70
CA GLU A 9 5.06 16.76 1.24
C GLU A 9 5.08 15.44 0.48
N GLY A 10 5.31 15.47 -0.82
CA GLY A 10 5.48 14.26 -1.63
C GLY A 10 6.67 13.42 -1.17
N GLU A 11 7.78 14.05 -0.82
CA GLU A 11 8.95 13.35 -0.27
C GLU A 11 8.64 12.70 1.09
N ARG A 12 7.91 13.41 1.95
CA ARG A 12 7.47 12.88 3.25
C ARG A 12 6.56 11.67 3.09
N ILE A 13 5.64 11.73 2.13
CA ILE A 13 4.73 10.62 1.81
C ILE A 13 5.53 9.42 1.27
N ARG A 14 6.47 9.63 0.36
CA ARG A 14 7.33 8.57 -0.15
C ARG A 14 8.14 7.92 0.96
N GLN A 15 8.59 8.71 1.92
CA GLN A 15 9.30 8.19 3.10
C GLN A 15 8.37 7.32 3.96
N LEU A 16 7.11 7.74 4.13
CA LEU A 16 6.12 6.93 4.85
C LEU A 16 5.94 5.56 4.17
N ILE A 17 5.81 5.53 2.85
CA ILE A 17 5.67 4.27 2.10
C ILE A 17 6.94 3.40 2.25
N ALA A 18 8.11 4.01 2.22
CA ALA A 18 9.38 3.30 2.47
C ALA A 18 9.45 2.72 3.89
N ASP A 19 8.95 3.46 4.88
CA ASP A 19 8.90 3.00 6.27
C ASP A 19 7.90 1.84 6.45
N VAL A 20 6.78 1.88 5.76
CA VAL A 20 5.80 0.77 5.73
C VAL A 20 6.43 -0.49 5.13
N GLU A 21 7.13 -0.35 4.00
CA GLU A 21 7.88 -1.46 3.37
C GLU A 21 8.89 -2.05 4.35
N LYS A 22 9.69 -1.21 4.97
CA LYS A 22 10.72 -1.64 5.92
C LYS A 22 10.11 -2.41 7.09
N ALA A 23 9.04 -1.88 7.69
CA ALA A 23 8.37 -2.52 8.83
C ALA A 23 7.80 -3.89 8.43
N GLN A 24 7.24 -4.01 7.24
CA GLN A 24 6.72 -5.28 6.74
C GLN A 24 7.86 -6.28 6.53
N ASN A 25 8.94 -5.86 5.89
CA ASN A 25 10.07 -6.74 5.59
C ASN A 25 10.85 -7.15 6.83
N GLU A 26 10.87 -6.31 7.85
CA GLU A 26 11.48 -6.63 9.15
C GLU A 26 10.54 -7.44 10.06
N ARG A 27 9.32 -7.76 9.62
CA ARG A 27 8.33 -8.47 10.41
C ARG A 27 8.02 -7.76 11.73
N SER A 28 7.90 -6.44 11.69
CA SER A 28 7.66 -5.61 12.88
C SER A 28 6.23 -5.05 12.86
N PRO A 29 5.27 -5.74 13.52
CA PRO A 29 3.89 -5.22 13.58
C PRO A 29 3.80 -3.85 14.23
N GLU A 30 4.58 -3.59 15.28
CA GLU A 30 4.56 -2.30 15.97
C GLU A 30 5.02 -1.16 15.09
N ASP A 31 6.11 -1.34 14.34
CA ASP A 31 6.61 -0.34 13.41
C ASP A 31 5.64 -0.12 12.25
N PHE A 32 4.96 -1.18 11.81
CA PHE A 32 3.94 -1.11 10.77
C PHE A 32 2.71 -0.32 11.27
N LEU A 33 2.21 -0.67 12.45
CA LEU A 33 0.96 -0.13 13.01
C LEU A 33 1.08 1.33 13.44
N ARG A 34 2.28 1.81 13.74
CA ARG A 34 2.48 3.20 14.15
C ARG A 34 2.05 4.22 13.09
N HIS A 35 1.98 3.78 11.83
CA HIS A 35 1.62 4.65 10.72
C HIS A 35 0.11 4.79 10.52
N PHE A 36 -0.68 4.03 11.26
CA PHE A 36 -2.14 4.03 11.16
C PHE A 36 -2.79 4.92 12.21
N MET A 37 -3.82 5.65 11.79
CA MET A 37 -4.68 6.38 12.72
C MET A 37 -5.38 5.39 13.65
N PRO A 38 -5.74 5.79 14.90
CA PRO A 38 -6.46 4.90 15.82
C PRO A 38 -7.77 4.34 15.26
N ASP A 39 -8.46 5.13 14.45
CA ASP A 39 -9.74 4.78 13.82
C ASP A 39 -9.58 4.38 12.35
N ALA A 40 -8.36 4.04 11.92
CA ALA A 40 -8.10 3.65 10.55
C ALA A 40 -8.94 2.46 10.11
N VAL A 41 -9.22 2.39 8.81
CA VAL A 41 -9.90 1.26 8.19
C VAL A 41 -8.97 0.68 7.12
N TRP A 42 -8.84 -0.63 7.12
CA TRP A 42 -8.06 -1.33 6.11
C TRP A 42 -8.89 -2.44 5.49
N VAL A 43 -8.89 -2.51 4.16
CA VAL A 43 -9.49 -3.64 3.43
C VAL A 43 -8.37 -4.50 2.86
N THR A 44 -8.37 -5.78 3.22
CA THR A 44 -7.34 -6.72 2.75
C THR A 44 -7.50 -6.99 1.25
N ALA A 45 -6.47 -7.59 0.65
CA ALA A 45 -6.45 -7.91 -0.77
C ALA A 45 -7.62 -8.82 -1.20
N PHE A 46 -8.24 -9.51 -0.25
CA PHE A 46 -9.36 -10.43 -0.50
C PHE A 46 -10.72 -9.84 -0.10
N GLY A 47 -10.75 -8.55 0.26
CA GLY A 47 -11.99 -7.85 0.51
C GLY A 47 -12.48 -7.86 1.96
N ARG A 48 -11.66 -8.30 2.91
CA ARG A 48 -12.04 -8.26 4.33
C ARG A 48 -11.77 -6.87 4.90
N ARG A 49 -12.80 -6.23 5.45
CA ARG A 49 -12.66 -4.93 6.11
C ARG A 49 -12.26 -5.13 7.57
N LEU A 50 -11.22 -4.42 7.97
CA LEU A 50 -10.74 -4.31 9.34
C LEU A 50 -10.97 -2.88 9.80
N THR A 51 -11.76 -2.69 10.85
CA THR A 51 -12.16 -1.37 11.33
C THR A 51 -11.49 -1.07 12.66
N GLY A 52 -10.69 -0.01 12.67
CA GLY A 52 -9.92 0.41 13.84
C GLY A 52 -8.57 -0.27 13.93
N ARG A 53 -7.63 0.44 14.57
CA ARG A 53 -6.25 -0.05 14.69
C ARG A 53 -6.16 -1.36 15.47
N ASP A 54 -7.08 -1.63 16.40
CA ASP A 54 -7.07 -2.88 17.16
C ASP A 54 -7.34 -4.09 16.27
N GLU A 55 -8.33 -4.01 15.38
CA GLU A 55 -8.61 -5.09 14.42
C GLU A 55 -7.46 -5.25 13.42
N ILE A 56 -6.91 -4.14 12.94
CA ILE A 56 -5.75 -4.14 12.04
C ILE A 56 -4.56 -4.79 12.75
N SER A 57 -4.34 -4.47 14.02
CA SER A 57 -3.27 -5.05 14.84
C SER A 57 -3.42 -6.56 14.97
N ALA A 58 -4.61 -7.02 15.32
CA ALA A 58 -4.87 -8.45 15.50
C ALA A 58 -4.58 -9.23 14.21
N PHE A 59 -4.99 -8.69 13.08
CA PHE A 59 -4.72 -9.29 11.76
C PHE A 59 -3.21 -9.25 11.43
N THR A 60 -2.58 -8.08 11.57
CA THR A 60 -1.18 -7.88 11.23
C THR A 60 -0.26 -8.82 12.01
N ARG A 61 -0.54 -9.01 13.31
CA ARG A 61 0.26 -9.89 14.16
C ARG A 61 0.16 -11.36 13.78
N LYS A 62 -0.91 -11.75 13.09
CA LYS A 62 -1.07 -13.13 12.59
C LYS A 62 -0.34 -13.36 11.26
N VAL A 63 -0.27 -12.35 10.40
CA VAL A 63 0.31 -12.51 9.07
C VAL A 63 1.77 -12.08 9.00
N LEU A 64 2.16 -11.08 9.77
CA LEU A 64 3.51 -10.52 9.75
C LEU A 64 4.39 -11.23 10.76
N THR A 65 4.77 -12.47 10.43
CA THR A 65 5.53 -13.37 11.31
C THR A 65 6.73 -13.97 10.58
N PRO A 66 7.69 -14.56 11.31
CA PRO A 66 8.81 -15.27 10.69
C PRO A 66 8.41 -16.42 9.78
N ALA A 67 7.15 -16.92 9.89
CA ALA A 67 6.63 -17.96 9.02
C ALA A 67 6.56 -17.55 7.54
N LEU A 68 6.59 -16.24 7.25
CA LEU A 68 6.68 -15.75 5.87
C LEU A 68 7.99 -16.18 5.18
N GLY A 69 9.04 -16.47 5.94
CA GLY A 69 10.30 -16.96 5.39
C GLY A 69 10.92 -15.98 4.40
N ASN A 70 11.30 -16.45 3.21
CA ASN A 70 11.91 -15.63 2.18
C ASN A 70 10.86 -14.97 1.28
N GLN A 71 9.83 -14.37 1.90
CA GLN A 71 8.79 -13.62 1.21
C GLN A 71 8.83 -12.18 1.68
N TYR A 72 9.23 -11.29 0.80
CA TYR A 72 9.35 -9.86 1.04
C TYR A 72 8.52 -9.10 0.02
N ALA A 73 8.41 -7.80 0.17
CA ALA A 73 7.70 -6.94 -0.75
C ALA A 73 8.49 -5.68 -1.03
N ARG A 74 8.39 -5.20 -2.26
CA ARG A 74 8.84 -3.86 -2.64
C ARG A 74 7.65 -2.98 -2.88
N TYR A 75 7.67 -1.80 -2.29
CA TYR A 75 6.62 -0.81 -2.39
C TYR A 75 7.13 0.37 -3.19
N GLU A 76 6.34 0.80 -4.15
CA GLU A 76 6.64 1.98 -4.96
C GLU A 76 5.42 2.89 -4.99
N ALA A 77 5.57 4.12 -4.51
CA ALA A 77 4.53 5.14 -4.61
C ALA A 77 4.49 5.64 -6.05
N GLU A 78 3.56 5.12 -6.84
CA GLU A 78 3.45 5.44 -8.25
C GLU A 78 2.77 6.77 -8.52
N HIS A 79 1.78 7.12 -7.69
CA HIS A 79 0.99 8.32 -7.90
C HIS A 79 0.52 8.88 -6.57
N ILE A 80 0.71 10.18 -6.37
CA ILE A 80 0.27 10.91 -5.18
C ILE A 80 -0.70 12.00 -5.63
N THR A 81 -1.91 11.98 -5.05
CA THR A 81 -2.93 12.99 -5.31
C THR A 81 -3.20 13.74 -4.02
N PHE A 82 -2.96 15.05 -4.02
CA PHE A 82 -3.36 15.91 -2.89
C PHE A 82 -4.81 16.32 -3.07
N LEU A 83 -5.69 15.74 -2.26
CA LEU A 83 -7.11 16.09 -2.25
C LEU A 83 -7.34 17.41 -1.52
N ARG A 84 -6.55 17.64 -0.49
CA ARG A 84 -6.45 18.87 0.28
C ARG A 84 -4.99 19.01 0.73
N PRO A 85 -4.59 20.17 1.28
CA PRO A 85 -3.23 20.34 1.78
C PRO A 85 -2.83 19.30 2.84
N ASP A 86 -3.80 18.76 3.58
CA ASP A 86 -3.60 17.81 4.68
C ASP A 86 -4.23 16.44 4.40
N VAL A 87 -4.67 16.17 3.17
CA VAL A 87 -5.24 14.87 2.76
C VAL A 87 -4.67 14.47 1.41
N ALA A 88 -4.07 13.28 1.35
CA ALA A 88 -3.48 12.75 0.12
C ALA A 88 -3.92 11.31 -0.11
N ALA A 89 -4.08 10.95 -1.38
CA ALA A 89 -4.27 9.56 -1.80
C ALA A 89 -3.00 9.10 -2.53
N VAL A 90 -2.53 7.89 -2.19
CA VAL A 90 -1.29 7.34 -2.76
C VAL A 90 -1.60 5.99 -3.39
N ASN A 91 -1.38 5.90 -4.69
CA ASN A 91 -1.41 4.63 -5.41
C ASN A 91 -0.03 3.98 -5.32
N VAL A 92 0.03 2.76 -4.81
CA VAL A 92 1.27 2.04 -4.57
C VAL A 92 1.30 0.79 -5.42
N ARG A 93 2.46 0.45 -5.94
CA ARG A 93 2.74 -0.86 -6.52
C ARG A 93 3.47 -1.71 -5.50
N GLN A 94 2.92 -2.87 -5.19
CA GLN A 94 3.54 -3.81 -4.26
C GLN A 94 3.97 -5.05 -5.03
N ARG A 95 5.26 -5.32 -5.05
CA ARG A 95 5.83 -6.46 -5.76
C ARG A 95 6.35 -7.50 -4.75
N PRO A 96 5.85 -8.76 -4.80
CA PRO A 96 6.43 -9.84 -4.00
C PRO A 96 7.82 -10.18 -4.53
N VAL A 97 8.80 -10.21 -3.62
CA VAL A 97 10.20 -10.46 -3.96
C VAL A 97 10.85 -11.39 -2.94
N PHE A 98 11.93 -12.05 -3.34
CA PHE A 98 12.84 -12.73 -2.42
C PHE A 98 13.75 -11.69 -1.72
N ASP A 99 14.54 -12.14 -0.76
CA ASP A 99 15.44 -11.27 -0.01
C ASP A 99 16.49 -10.56 -0.87
N ASP A 100 16.84 -11.15 -2.02
CA ASP A 100 17.75 -10.54 -2.99
C ASP A 100 17.07 -9.54 -3.93
N GLY A 101 15.75 -9.34 -3.78
CA GLY A 101 14.96 -8.43 -4.61
C GLY A 101 14.44 -9.03 -5.90
N SER A 102 14.74 -10.29 -6.20
CA SER A 102 14.20 -10.95 -7.39
C SER A 102 12.72 -11.30 -7.21
N PRO A 103 11.92 -11.25 -8.30
CA PRO A 103 10.49 -11.54 -8.21
C PRO A 103 10.22 -12.99 -7.79
N ILE A 104 9.17 -13.20 -6.99
CA ILE A 104 8.71 -14.54 -6.62
C ILE A 104 7.79 -15.04 -7.74
N PRO A 105 8.16 -16.13 -8.44
CA PRO A 105 7.34 -16.65 -9.54
C PRO A 105 5.95 -17.08 -9.06
N GLY A 106 4.93 -16.75 -9.84
CA GLY A 106 3.55 -17.16 -9.56
C GLY A 106 2.82 -16.34 -8.53
N GLU A 107 3.51 -15.42 -7.83
CA GLU A 107 2.88 -14.53 -6.86
C GLU A 107 2.34 -13.27 -7.54
N ALA A 108 1.07 -12.95 -7.28
CA ALA A 108 0.46 -11.75 -7.82
C ALA A 108 0.97 -10.50 -7.12
N GLU A 109 1.10 -9.41 -7.88
CA GLU A 109 1.39 -8.10 -7.30
C GLU A 109 0.18 -7.58 -6.53
N GLY A 110 0.43 -6.66 -5.60
CA GLY A 110 -0.60 -5.89 -4.93
C GLY A 110 -0.68 -4.49 -5.52
N SER A 111 -1.85 -3.88 -5.38
CA SER A 111 -2.08 -2.49 -5.78
C SER A 111 -2.78 -1.76 -4.63
N PRO A 112 -2.03 -1.47 -3.54
CA PRO A 112 -2.65 -0.78 -2.41
C PRO A 112 -2.90 0.69 -2.72
N LEU A 113 -4.05 1.16 -2.23
CA LEU A 113 -4.39 2.58 -2.19
C LEU A 113 -4.42 3.01 -0.73
N TYR A 114 -3.67 4.05 -0.40
CA TYR A 114 -3.68 4.64 0.93
C TYR A 114 -4.27 6.05 0.87
N VAL A 115 -5.19 6.35 1.77
CA VAL A 115 -5.62 7.72 2.03
C VAL A 115 -4.94 8.18 3.31
N LEU A 116 -4.14 9.22 3.19
CA LEU A 116 -3.31 9.75 4.26
C LEU A 116 -3.87 11.08 4.74
N VAL A 117 -3.79 11.30 6.05
CA VAL A 117 -4.10 12.59 6.66
C VAL A 117 -2.86 13.10 7.39
N LYS A 118 -2.64 14.41 7.33
CA LYS A 118 -1.51 15.04 8.00
C LYS A 118 -1.93 15.48 9.40
N GLU A 119 -1.25 14.94 10.39
CA GLU A 119 -1.42 15.28 11.80
C GLU A 119 -0.16 16.01 12.27
N GLY A 120 -0.25 17.34 12.42
CA GLY A 120 0.95 18.16 12.66
C GLY A 120 1.89 18.10 11.47
N GLU A 121 3.11 17.62 11.70
CA GLU A 121 4.13 17.45 10.66
C GLU A 121 4.15 16.02 10.08
N ARG A 122 3.26 15.14 10.55
CA ARG A 122 3.32 13.71 10.26
C ARG A 122 2.13 13.25 9.44
N TRP A 123 2.39 12.51 8.37
CA TRP A 123 1.36 11.83 7.60
C TRP A 123 1.01 10.48 8.22
N MET A 124 -0.29 10.20 8.33
CA MET A 124 -0.82 8.97 8.92
C MET A 124 -1.81 8.31 7.97
N ILE A 125 -1.88 6.99 8.01
CA ILE A 125 -2.85 6.22 7.20
C ILE A 125 -4.21 6.27 7.88
N ALA A 126 -5.18 6.88 7.21
CA ALA A 126 -6.57 6.95 7.67
C ALA A 126 -7.39 5.78 7.10
N ILE A 127 -7.22 5.50 5.83
CA ILE A 127 -7.92 4.42 5.14
C ILE A 127 -6.94 3.80 4.14
N GLY A 128 -7.00 2.48 4.00
CA GLY A 128 -6.24 1.80 2.97
C GLY A 128 -6.99 0.59 2.46
N GLN A 129 -6.70 0.22 1.24
CA GLN A 129 -7.24 -0.98 0.62
C GLN A 129 -6.20 -1.56 -0.32
N ASN A 130 -5.96 -2.86 -0.19
CA ASN A 130 -5.13 -3.56 -1.15
C ASN A 130 -6.03 -4.27 -2.18
N THR A 131 -5.50 -4.42 -3.38
CA THR A 131 -6.11 -5.24 -4.41
C THR A 131 -5.03 -6.16 -4.98
N LYS A 132 -5.30 -7.44 -4.98
CA LYS A 132 -4.41 -8.39 -5.64
C LYS A 132 -4.61 -8.27 -7.14
N VAL A 133 -3.55 -7.95 -7.87
CA VAL A 133 -3.64 -7.71 -9.32
C VAL A 133 -3.89 -9.02 -10.03
N GLN A 134 -4.98 -9.07 -10.80
CA GLN A 134 -5.36 -10.24 -11.58
C GLN A 134 -5.10 -9.96 -13.06
N THR A 135 -3.86 -10.17 -13.48
CA THR A 135 -3.39 -9.80 -14.82
C THR A 135 -4.22 -10.41 -15.94
N GLU A 136 -4.57 -11.69 -15.82
CA GLU A 136 -5.38 -12.38 -16.83
C GLU A 136 -6.78 -11.77 -16.95
N ALA A 137 -7.40 -11.41 -15.81
CA ALA A 137 -8.70 -10.78 -15.81
C ALA A 137 -8.66 -9.39 -16.42
N ILE A 138 -7.59 -8.63 -16.15
CA ILE A 138 -7.38 -7.30 -16.73
C ILE A 138 -7.26 -7.40 -18.25
N VAL A 139 -6.46 -8.34 -18.74
CA VAL A 139 -6.26 -8.56 -20.19
C VAL A 139 -7.59 -8.97 -20.84
N ALA A 140 -8.33 -9.89 -20.22
CA ALA A 140 -9.63 -10.34 -20.74
C ALA A 140 -10.64 -9.18 -20.83
N GLN A 141 -10.68 -8.34 -19.79
CA GLN A 141 -11.54 -7.16 -19.76
C GLN A 141 -11.14 -6.14 -20.85
N GLN A 142 -9.85 -5.93 -21.05
CA GLN A 142 -9.31 -5.03 -22.06
C GLN A 142 -9.71 -5.51 -23.45
N ASN A 143 -9.61 -6.82 -23.73
CA ASN A 143 -10.00 -7.41 -25.00
C ASN A 143 -11.50 -7.27 -25.27
N GLN A 144 -12.35 -7.39 -24.24
CA GLN A 144 -13.79 -7.17 -24.37
C GLN A 144 -14.11 -5.73 -24.75
N ILE A 145 -13.43 -4.76 -24.14
CA ILE A 145 -13.61 -3.33 -24.46
C ILE A 145 -13.22 -3.07 -25.92
N THR A 146 -12.06 -3.57 -26.34
CA THR A 146 -11.56 -3.39 -27.70
C THR A 146 -12.50 -4.03 -28.73
N SER A 147 -13.01 -5.25 -28.46
CA SER A 147 -13.95 -5.94 -29.34
C SER A 147 -15.30 -5.24 -29.44
N GLY A 148 -15.72 -4.56 -28.37
CA GLY A 148 -16.94 -3.75 -28.35
C GLY A 148 -16.86 -2.51 -29.23
N ASP A 149 -15.68 -1.93 -29.35
CA ASP A 149 -15.44 -0.72 -30.14
C ASP A 149 -15.39 -1.01 -31.64
N GLU A 150 -15.19 -2.26 -32.04
CA GLU A 150 -15.14 -2.68 -33.45
C GLU A 150 -16.53 -2.96 -34.04
N LYS A 151 -17.58 -2.86 -33.26
CA LYS A 151 -18.96 -3.02 -33.70
C LYS A 151 -19.62 -1.68 -33.96
#